data_f94d381d330dc2546cf2a71f212716b1
#
_entry.id   f94d381d330dc2546cf2a71f212716b1
#
_cell.length_a   1.000
_cell.length_b   1.000
_cell.length_c   1.000
_cell.angle_alpha   90.00
_cell.angle_beta   90.00
_cell.angle_gamma   90.00
#
_symmetry.space_group_name_H-M   'P 1'
#
loop_
_entity.id
_entity.type
_entity.pdbx_description
1 polymer ?
#
loop_
_entity_poly.entity_id
_entity_poly.type
_entity_poly.pdbx_seq_one_letter_code
_entity_poly.pdbx_strand_id
1 'polypeptide(L)'
;MSKMTITIAVLSVAVCAPAFGGNSLVSPGVQKGVAKSGLSATADGEWNRLARRDGKFVELWTRDGDSLNKVTFFGGVPTGQPLLREVDKKNRPLPKVSSNMLITDIPTLLESSYRIQFSANRFTVNEQEPVMFSGYPGIKFSYTFTSDSDEVERKGEAVGAFIKNKLYLVAYEAPTIYFFDKDLGAFRTLAASLKL
;
A
#
# COMPACT_ATOMS: atom_id res chain seq x y z
N MET A 1 25.33 56.68 -44.45
CA MET A 1 24.39 55.54 -44.53
C MET A 1 24.57 54.70 -43.27
N SER A 2 23.70 54.88 -42.25
CA SER A 2 23.78 54.21 -41.01
C SER A 2 22.96 52.88 -41.07
N LYS A 3 23.62 51.77 -40.81
CA LYS A 3 22.95 50.45 -40.74
C LYS A 3 22.39 50.23 -39.32
N MET A 4 21.07 50.23 -39.21
CA MET A 4 20.35 49.95 -37.99
C MET A 4 20.20 48.43 -37.84
N THR A 5 20.87 47.84 -36.86
CA THR A 5 20.79 46.43 -36.53
C THR A 5 19.63 46.22 -35.53
N ILE A 6 18.57 45.54 -35.95
CA ILE A 6 17.43 45.19 -35.06
C ILE A 6 17.76 43.84 -34.40
N THR A 7 17.94 43.84 -33.09
CA THR A 7 18.10 42.63 -32.27
C THR A 7 16.71 42.16 -31.79
N ILE A 8 16.26 41.04 -32.28
CA ILE A 8 15.00 40.41 -31.85
C ILE A 8 15.32 39.53 -30.64
N ALA A 9 14.86 39.96 -29.47
CA ALA A 9 14.91 39.15 -28.24
C ALA A 9 13.73 38.16 -28.24
N VAL A 10 14.04 36.86 -28.35
CA VAL A 10 13.05 35.77 -28.21
C VAL A 10 12.83 35.51 -26.71
N LEU A 11 11.68 35.92 -26.21
CA LEU A 11 11.26 35.67 -24.83
C LEU A 11 10.68 34.27 -24.76
N SER A 12 11.45 33.30 -24.21
CA SER A 12 11.00 31.94 -23.96
C SER A 12 10.08 31.94 -22.73
N VAL A 13 8.78 31.81 -22.93
CA VAL A 13 7.80 31.60 -21.86
C VAL A 13 7.85 30.12 -21.43
N ALA A 14 8.49 29.83 -20.32
CA ALA A 14 8.42 28.52 -19.65
C ALA A 14 7.00 28.32 -19.09
N VAL A 15 6.18 27.55 -19.78
CA VAL A 15 4.87 27.12 -19.26
C VAL A 15 5.11 26.09 -18.18
N CYS A 16 5.12 26.51 -16.91
CA CYS A 16 5.00 25.61 -15.77
C CYS A 16 3.59 25.02 -15.76
N ALA A 17 3.43 23.80 -16.30
CA ALA A 17 2.20 23.03 -16.10
C ALA A 17 2.09 22.68 -14.61
N PRO A 18 0.95 22.97 -13.94
CA PRO A 18 0.75 22.52 -12.57
C PRO A 18 0.75 20.98 -12.56
N ALA A 19 1.68 20.39 -11.81
CA ALA A 19 1.69 18.96 -11.56
C ALA A 19 0.49 18.64 -10.65
N PHE A 20 -0.66 18.32 -11.23
CA PHE A 20 -1.76 17.75 -10.49
C PHE A 20 -1.30 16.37 -10.00
N GLY A 21 -1.15 16.22 -8.67
CA GLY A 21 -0.85 14.95 -8.03
C GLY A 21 -2.05 13.99 -8.10
N GLY A 22 -2.36 13.53 -9.32
CA GLY A 22 -3.41 12.56 -9.59
C GLY A 22 -2.91 11.12 -9.41
N ASN A 23 -3.81 10.16 -9.56
CA ASN A 23 -3.47 8.75 -9.69
C ASN A 23 -2.53 8.56 -10.89
N SER A 24 -1.65 7.58 -10.81
CA SER A 24 -0.69 7.28 -11.88
C SER A 24 -0.79 5.81 -12.30
N LEU A 25 -0.63 5.57 -13.60
CA LEU A 25 -0.56 4.23 -14.15
C LEU A 25 0.72 3.53 -13.67
N VAL A 26 0.58 2.28 -13.25
CA VAL A 26 1.66 1.34 -13.01
C VAL A 26 1.65 0.34 -14.15
N SER A 27 2.59 0.49 -15.08
CA SER A 27 2.73 -0.43 -16.21
C SER A 27 3.30 -1.79 -15.78
N PRO A 28 3.04 -2.85 -16.55
CA PRO A 28 3.67 -4.16 -16.32
C PRO A 28 5.19 -4.05 -16.21
N GLY A 29 5.78 -4.89 -15.36
CA GLY A 29 7.22 -4.94 -15.12
C GLY A 29 7.63 -4.55 -13.71
N VAL A 30 8.93 -4.39 -13.49
CA VAL A 30 9.50 -4.15 -12.17
C VAL A 30 9.28 -2.70 -11.72
N GLN A 31 8.59 -2.54 -10.62
CA GLN A 31 8.36 -1.27 -9.92
C GLN A 31 9.31 -1.19 -8.71
N LYS A 32 10.21 -0.22 -8.73
CA LYS A 32 11.18 0.01 -7.64
C LYS A 32 10.72 1.11 -6.70
N GLY A 33 11.17 1.05 -5.45
CA GLY A 33 10.89 2.11 -4.47
C GLY A 33 9.44 2.16 -3.99
N VAL A 34 8.72 1.02 -4.05
CA VAL A 34 7.33 0.92 -3.62
C VAL A 34 7.19 1.38 -2.17
N ALA A 35 6.17 2.16 -1.90
CA ALA A 35 5.91 2.81 -0.61
C ALA A 35 7.10 3.64 -0.09
N LYS A 36 7.89 4.25 -1.00
CA LYS A 36 9.11 5.03 -0.68
C LYS A 36 10.14 4.22 0.15
N SER A 37 10.26 2.93 -0.14
CA SER A 37 11.16 2.01 0.56
C SER A 37 12.11 1.30 -0.40
N GLY A 38 12.94 0.38 0.12
CA GLY A 38 13.75 -0.52 -0.72
C GLY A 38 12.94 -1.60 -1.44
N LEU A 39 11.63 -1.69 -1.15
CA LEU A 39 10.77 -2.73 -1.72
C LEU A 39 10.58 -2.52 -3.22
N SER A 40 10.72 -3.61 -3.97
CA SER A 40 10.32 -3.69 -5.37
C SER A 40 9.29 -4.79 -5.57
N ALA A 41 8.42 -4.61 -6.57
CA ALA A 41 7.37 -5.56 -6.95
C ALA A 41 7.31 -5.65 -8.48
N THR A 42 7.00 -6.81 -9.03
CA THR A 42 6.79 -6.97 -10.47
C THR A 42 5.29 -7.05 -10.75
N ALA A 43 4.76 -6.05 -11.42
CA ALA A 43 3.38 -6.03 -11.88
C ALA A 43 3.24 -6.92 -13.13
N ASP A 44 2.31 -7.86 -13.13
CA ASP A 44 1.98 -8.74 -14.26
C ASP A 44 1.02 -8.09 -15.28
N GLY A 45 0.38 -7.01 -14.89
CA GLY A 45 -0.56 -6.22 -15.66
C GLY A 45 -0.61 -4.78 -15.19
N GLU A 46 -1.52 -4.01 -15.73
CA GLU A 46 -1.71 -2.61 -15.37
C GLU A 46 -2.40 -2.47 -14.01
N TRP A 47 -1.91 -1.51 -13.21
CA TRP A 47 -2.50 -1.05 -11.96
C TRP A 47 -2.58 0.47 -11.94
N ASN A 48 -3.46 1.00 -11.13
CA ASN A 48 -3.51 2.43 -10.81
C ASN A 48 -2.93 2.65 -9.42
N ARG A 49 -1.84 3.40 -9.33
CA ARG A 49 -1.29 3.89 -8.07
C ARG A 49 -2.10 5.09 -7.64
N LEU A 50 -2.71 5.01 -6.46
CA LEU A 50 -3.49 6.10 -5.91
C LEU A 50 -2.57 7.23 -5.40
N ALA A 51 -2.95 8.46 -5.68
CA ALA A 51 -2.27 9.64 -5.12
C ALA A 51 -2.45 9.75 -3.60
N ARG A 52 -3.62 9.28 -3.11
CA ARG A 52 -3.93 9.17 -1.70
C ARG A 52 -2.98 8.20 -1.01
N ARG A 53 -2.60 8.53 0.22
CA ARG A 53 -1.81 7.66 1.10
C ARG A 53 -2.46 7.59 2.46
N ASP A 54 -2.73 6.37 2.90
CA ASP A 54 -3.35 6.12 4.21
C ASP A 54 -2.31 6.12 5.36
N GLY A 55 -1.04 6.37 5.04
CA GLY A 55 0.06 6.48 6.00
C GLY A 55 1.37 6.94 5.37
N LYS A 56 2.36 7.25 6.22
CA LYS A 56 3.68 7.73 5.79
C LYS A 56 4.44 6.68 4.95
N PHE A 57 4.29 5.42 5.31
CA PHE A 57 4.97 4.26 4.71
C PHE A 57 4.02 3.43 3.84
N VAL A 58 2.91 4.02 3.37
CA VAL A 58 1.86 3.33 2.63
C VAL A 58 1.84 3.77 1.18
N GLU A 59 1.65 2.81 0.29
CA GLU A 59 1.31 3.02 -1.11
C GLU A 59 0.14 2.11 -1.49
N LEU A 60 -0.76 2.61 -2.32
CA LEU A 60 -2.00 1.93 -2.67
C LEU A 60 -2.07 1.75 -4.17
N TRP A 61 -2.35 0.51 -4.61
CA TRP A 61 -2.64 0.19 -6.00
C TRP A 61 -4.02 -0.43 -6.13
N THR A 62 -4.69 -0.18 -7.25
CA THR A 62 -6.00 -0.76 -7.57
C THR A 62 -6.09 -1.05 -9.07
N ARG A 63 -6.97 -1.97 -9.47
CA ARG A 63 -7.35 -2.20 -10.87
C ARG A 63 -8.70 -1.56 -11.19
N ASP A 64 -9.69 -1.81 -10.35
CA ASP A 64 -11.08 -1.42 -10.60
C ASP A 64 -11.55 -0.20 -9.76
N GLY A 65 -10.65 0.38 -8.97
CA GLY A 65 -10.96 1.40 -7.97
C GLY A 65 -10.88 0.86 -6.55
N ASP A 66 -10.51 1.70 -5.60
CA ASP A 66 -10.15 1.31 -4.22
C ASP A 66 -11.31 0.78 -3.39
N SER A 67 -12.54 1.00 -3.83
CA SER A 67 -13.74 0.39 -3.24
C SER A 67 -13.96 -1.05 -3.71
N LEU A 68 -13.46 -1.42 -4.89
CA LEU A 68 -13.67 -2.73 -5.50
C LEU A 68 -12.49 -3.68 -5.33
N ASN A 69 -11.26 -3.16 -5.39
CA ASN A 69 -10.06 -3.91 -5.03
C ASN A 69 -8.92 -2.95 -4.65
N LYS A 70 -8.06 -3.42 -3.78
CA LYS A 70 -6.96 -2.59 -3.30
C LYS A 70 -5.78 -3.47 -2.88
N VAL A 71 -4.59 -3.13 -3.34
CA VAL A 71 -3.33 -3.62 -2.77
C VAL A 71 -2.72 -2.50 -1.95
N THR A 72 -2.48 -2.77 -0.68
CA THR A 72 -1.84 -1.85 0.26
C THR A 72 -0.43 -2.34 0.55
N PHE A 73 0.57 -1.53 0.20
CA PHE A 73 1.97 -1.79 0.54
C PHE A 73 2.35 -0.97 1.76
N PHE A 74 2.85 -1.62 2.79
CA PHE A 74 3.51 -1.02 3.95
C PHE A 74 5.02 -1.22 3.81
N GLY A 75 5.73 -0.19 3.37
CA GLY A 75 7.13 -0.27 2.96
C GLY A 75 8.11 0.07 4.07
N GLY A 76 8.47 -0.90 4.90
CA GLY A 76 9.50 -0.73 5.91
C GLY A 76 9.10 0.22 7.04
N VAL A 77 7.95 -0.02 7.64
CA VAL A 77 7.45 0.73 8.80
C VAL A 77 8.38 0.53 9.99
N PRO A 78 9.07 1.58 10.49
CA PRO A 78 10.02 1.45 11.59
C PRO A 78 9.34 1.14 12.92
N THR A 79 10.08 0.53 13.82
CA THR A 79 9.68 0.43 15.25
C THR A 79 9.24 1.78 15.79
N GLY A 80 8.16 1.79 16.57
CA GLY A 80 7.56 2.97 17.16
C GLY A 80 6.63 3.76 16.23
N GLN A 81 6.45 3.34 14.97
CA GLN A 81 5.53 3.96 14.03
C GLN A 81 4.27 3.10 13.83
N PRO A 82 3.09 3.71 13.62
CA PRO A 82 1.88 3.00 13.27
C PRO A 82 1.88 2.62 11.77
N LEU A 83 1.06 1.63 11.39
CA LEU A 83 0.85 1.24 9.99
C LEU A 83 0.19 2.35 9.18
N LEU A 84 -0.84 2.97 9.74
CA LEU A 84 -1.70 3.93 9.10
C LEU A 84 -1.51 5.33 9.73
N ARG A 85 -2.09 6.34 9.12
CA ARG A 85 -2.08 7.71 9.65
C ARG A 85 -3.03 7.80 10.84
N GLU A 86 -2.54 8.23 11.99
CA GLU A 86 -3.37 8.52 13.15
C GLU A 86 -4.23 9.75 12.90
N VAL A 87 -5.56 9.59 12.90
CA VAL A 87 -6.53 10.68 12.74
C VAL A 87 -6.81 11.35 14.08
N ASP A 88 -6.96 10.55 15.12
CA ASP A 88 -7.17 11.02 16.49
C ASP A 88 -6.17 10.34 17.45
N LYS A 89 -4.96 10.86 17.43
CA LYS A 89 -3.86 10.32 18.24
C LYS A 89 -4.09 10.39 19.73
N LYS A 90 -4.89 11.36 20.17
CA LYS A 90 -5.14 11.58 21.60
C LYS A 90 -6.15 10.59 22.18
N ASN A 91 -7.25 10.34 21.48
CA ASN A 91 -8.36 9.53 21.99
C ASN A 91 -8.38 8.11 21.38
N ARG A 92 -7.86 7.94 20.16
CA ARG A 92 -7.84 6.68 19.43
C ARG A 92 -6.45 6.43 18.84
N PRO A 93 -5.40 6.25 19.69
CA PRO A 93 -4.05 6.01 19.21
C PRO A 93 -3.98 4.65 18.47
N LEU A 94 -3.27 4.61 17.36
CA LEU A 94 -3.02 3.38 16.63
C LEU A 94 -1.90 2.55 17.28
N PRO A 95 -1.98 1.22 17.22
CA PRO A 95 -0.90 0.34 17.64
C PRO A 95 0.34 0.60 16.77
N LYS A 96 1.51 0.43 17.36
CA LYS A 96 2.81 0.71 16.74
C LYS A 96 3.61 -0.57 16.55
N VAL A 97 4.42 -0.60 15.51
CA VAL A 97 5.42 -1.65 15.31
C VAL A 97 6.35 -1.71 16.53
N SER A 98 6.50 -2.88 17.12
CA SER A 98 7.38 -3.13 18.27
C SER A 98 8.73 -3.68 17.83
N SER A 99 9.80 -3.39 18.58
CA SER A 99 11.15 -3.92 18.31
C SER A 99 11.30 -5.42 18.56
N ASN A 100 10.46 -5.98 19.42
CA ASN A 100 10.40 -7.40 19.75
C ASN A 100 9.24 -8.13 19.06
N MET A 101 8.69 -7.54 17.99
CA MET A 101 7.59 -8.12 17.23
C MET A 101 8.00 -9.43 16.58
N LEU A 102 7.18 -10.45 16.76
CA LEU A 102 7.28 -11.71 16.04
C LEU A 102 6.48 -11.61 14.73
N ILE A 103 6.78 -12.48 13.78
CA ILE A 103 6.01 -12.54 12.52
C ILE A 103 4.53 -12.87 12.77
N THR A 104 4.24 -13.65 13.82
CA THR A 104 2.88 -14.00 14.26
C THR A 104 2.09 -12.85 14.86
N ASP A 105 2.73 -11.73 15.22
CA ASP A 105 2.06 -10.52 15.72
C ASP A 105 1.55 -9.62 14.61
N ILE A 106 2.02 -9.85 13.37
CA ILE A 106 1.68 -9.00 12.22
C ILE A 106 0.17 -8.98 11.93
N PRO A 107 -0.55 -10.13 11.91
CA PRO A 107 -2.00 -10.14 11.74
C PRO A 107 -2.73 -9.32 12.81
N THR A 108 -2.36 -9.47 14.08
CA THR A 108 -2.96 -8.75 15.22
C THR A 108 -2.71 -7.23 15.13
N LEU A 109 -1.52 -6.83 14.67
CA LEU A 109 -1.22 -5.41 14.44
C LEU A 109 -2.10 -4.82 13.34
N LEU A 110 -2.31 -5.55 12.23
CA LEU A 110 -3.20 -5.12 11.15
C LEU A 110 -4.64 -5.04 11.64
N GLU A 111 -5.16 -6.08 12.28
CA GLU A 111 -6.50 -6.12 12.85
C GLU A 111 -6.75 -4.92 13.77
N SER A 112 -5.88 -4.71 14.75
CA SER A 112 -6.03 -3.62 15.73
C SER A 112 -5.98 -2.25 15.06
N SER A 113 -5.14 -2.08 14.03
CA SER A 113 -5.08 -0.86 13.23
C SER A 113 -6.37 -0.62 12.47
N TYR A 114 -6.98 -1.66 11.90
CA TYR A 114 -8.21 -1.57 11.12
C TYR A 114 -9.43 -1.31 12.02
N ARG A 115 -9.51 -1.97 13.17
CA ARG A 115 -10.58 -1.73 14.15
C ARG A 115 -10.63 -0.26 14.59
N ILE A 116 -9.48 0.36 14.78
CA ILE A 116 -9.41 1.76 15.21
C ILE A 116 -9.64 2.71 14.03
N GLN A 117 -8.95 2.48 12.90
CA GLN A 117 -8.93 3.43 11.79
C GLN A 117 -10.21 3.41 10.95
N PHE A 118 -10.75 2.23 10.68
CA PHE A 118 -11.90 2.03 9.80
C PHE A 118 -13.17 1.61 10.54
N SER A 119 -13.14 1.62 11.87
CA SER A 119 -14.25 1.10 12.69
C SER A 119 -14.67 -0.29 12.22
N ALA A 120 -13.68 -1.17 11.95
CA ALA A 120 -13.92 -2.53 11.52
C ALA A 120 -14.45 -3.36 12.70
N ASN A 121 -15.75 -3.37 12.89
CA ASN A 121 -16.40 -4.05 14.04
C ASN A 121 -16.23 -5.56 13.98
N ARG A 122 -16.20 -6.13 12.78
CA ARG A 122 -15.91 -7.54 12.56
C ARG A 122 -14.60 -7.62 11.79
N PHE A 123 -13.57 -8.15 12.43
CA PHE A 123 -12.32 -8.51 11.78
C PHE A 123 -11.93 -9.89 12.30
N THR A 124 -11.75 -10.83 11.38
CA THR A 124 -11.39 -12.21 11.72
C THR A 124 -10.20 -12.64 10.86
N VAL A 125 -9.14 -13.07 11.51
CA VAL A 125 -8.03 -13.75 10.83
C VAL A 125 -8.42 -15.21 10.67
N ASN A 126 -8.48 -15.69 9.41
CA ASN A 126 -9.00 -17.03 9.09
C ASN A 126 -7.87 -18.07 9.05
N GLU A 127 -6.81 -17.78 8.30
CA GLU A 127 -5.69 -18.70 8.09
C GLU A 127 -4.38 -17.96 8.25
N GLN A 128 -3.36 -18.66 8.75
CA GLN A 128 -2.01 -18.15 8.88
C GLN A 128 -1.02 -19.24 8.55
N GLU A 129 -0.03 -18.94 7.71
CA GLU A 129 1.03 -19.88 7.37
C GLU A 129 2.40 -19.18 7.27
N PRO A 130 3.47 -19.84 7.71
CA PRO A 130 4.82 -19.33 7.51
C PRO A 130 5.17 -19.36 6.02
N VAL A 131 5.80 -18.27 5.55
CA VAL A 131 6.25 -18.14 4.15
C VAL A 131 7.60 -17.43 4.11
N MET A 132 8.23 -17.42 2.93
CA MET A 132 9.40 -16.56 2.70
C MET A 132 8.95 -15.25 2.05
N PHE A 133 9.32 -14.13 2.67
CA PHE A 133 9.12 -12.78 2.16
C PHE A 133 10.47 -12.23 1.70
N SER A 134 10.69 -12.11 0.40
CA SER A 134 11.99 -11.63 -0.15
C SER A 134 13.24 -12.32 0.44
N GLY A 135 13.15 -13.64 0.67
CA GLY A 135 14.25 -14.42 1.27
C GLY A 135 14.33 -14.36 2.80
N TYR A 136 13.43 -13.68 3.49
CA TYR A 136 13.34 -13.63 4.95
C TYR A 136 12.13 -14.41 5.47
N PRO A 137 12.19 -14.96 6.69
CA PRO A 137 11.04 -15.56 7.34
C PRO A 137 9.89 -14.54 7.46
N GLY A 138 8.70 -14.93 7.04
CA GLY A 138 7.51 -14.09 7.05
C GLY A 138 6.26 -14.91 7.30
N ILE A 139 5.13 -14.25 7.23
CA ILE A 139 3.80 -14.84 7.42
C ILE A 139 2.89 -14.43 6.27
N LYS A 140 2.11 -15.40 5.76
CA LYS A 140 0.94 -15.15 4.94
C LYS A 140 -0.29 -15.42 5.79
N PHE A 141 -1.31 -14.58 5.65
CA PHE A 141 -2.59 -14.77 6.35
C PHE A 141 -3.75 -14.23 5.53
N SER A 142 -4.90 -14.86 5.73
CA SER A 142 -6.17 -14.39 5.18
C SER A 142 -7.06 -13.85 6.30
N TYR A 143 -7.94 -12.93 5.94
CA TYR A 143 -8.86 -12.31 6.89
C TYR A 143 -10.14 -11.86 6.22
N THR A 144 -11.17 -11.66 7.04
CA THR A 144 -12.43 -11.02 6.63
C THR A 144 -12.72 -9.86 7.57
N PHE A 145 -13.31 -8.81 7.04
CA PHE A 145 -13.74 -7.68 7.86
C PHE A 145 -14.94 -6.96 7.23
N THR A 146 -15.67 -6.25 8.10
CA THR A 146 -16.76 -5.34 7.71
C THR A 146 -16.51 -4.01 8.40
N SER A 147 -16.62 -2.91 7.65
CA SER A 147 -16.53 -1.56 8.18
C SER A 147 -17.93 -1.00 8.45
N ASP A 148 -18.07 -0.17 9.47
CA ASP A 148 -19.33 0.52 9.76
C ASP A 148 -19.77 1.48 8.65
N SER A 149 -18.83 1.89 7.79
CA SER A 149 -19.10 2.90 6.78
C SER A 149 -19.86 2.37 5.55
N ASP A 150 -19.76 1.08 5.23
CA ASP A 150 -20.34 0.53 3.99
C ASP A 150 -21.03 -0.84 4.17
N GLU A 151 -20.93 -1.45 5.35
CA GLU A 151 -21.52 -2.77 5.67
C GLU A 151 -21.13 -3.91 4.70
N VAL A 152 -20.18 -3.64 3.78
CA VAL A 152 -19.72 -4.62 2.80
C VAL A 152 -18.70 -5.53 3.45
N GLU A 153 -18.97 -6.84 3.42
CA GLU A 153 -17.98 -7.82 3.84
C GLU A 153 -16.84 -7.89 2.80
N ARG A 154 -15.63 -7.72 3.29
CA ARG A 154 -14.41 -7.79 2.52
C ARG A 154 -13.54 -8.96 2.96
N LYS A 155 -12.92 -9.62 1.98
CA LYS A 155 -11.82 -10.54 2.21
C LYS A 155 -10.49 -9.84 1.99
N GLY A 156 -9.47 -10.30 2.72
CA GLY A 156 -8.09 -9.91 2.51
C GLY A 156 -7.15 -11.11 2.54
N GLU A 157 -6.08 -11.02 1.78
CA GLU A 157 -4.90 -11.87 1.89
C GLU A 157 -3.67 -10.97 2.01
N ALA A 158 -2.78 -11.29 2.93
CA ALA A 158 -1.61 -10.47 3.18
C ALA A 158 -0.36 -11.33 3.39
N VAL A 159 0.79 -10.77 3.00
CA VAL A 159 2.11 -11.35 3.29
C VAL A 159 2.99 -10.29 3.91
N GLY A 160 3.74 -10.65 4.95
CA GLY A 160 4.59 -9.70 5.64
C GLY A 160 5.74 -10.34 6.39
N ALA A 161 6.74 -9.52 6.71
CA ALA A 161 7.91 -9.90 7.49
C ALA A 161 8.45 -8.74 8.31
N PHE A 162 9.09 -9.05 9.41
CA PHE A 162 9.82 -8.08 10.23
C PHE A 162 11.32 -8.23 9.98
N ILE A 163 11.92 -7.23 9.31
CA ILE A 163 13.27 -7.30 8.79
C ILE A 163 14.05 -6.06 9.25
N LYS A 164 15.17 -6.27 9.97
CA LYS A 164 16.04 -5.18 10.44
C LYS A 164 15.27 -4.06 11.15
N ASN A 165 14.42 -4.41 12.11
CA ASN A 165 13.56 -3.50 12.89
C ASN A 165 12.56 -2.67 12.06
N LYS A 166 12.16 -3.20 10.91
CA LYS A 166 11.13 -2.60 10.05
C LYS A 166 10.12 -3.67 9.63
N LEU A 167 8.85 -3.30 9.63
CA LEU A 167 7.79 -4.15 9.12
C LEU A 167 7.59 -3.86 7.63
N TYR A 168 7.58 -4.92 6.85
CA TYR A 168 7.12 -4.95 5.46
C TYR A 168 5.87 -5.82 5.39
N LEU A 169 4.81 -5.27 4.83
CA LEU A 169 3.53 -5.98 4.71
C LEU A 169 2.88 -5.55 3.40
N VAL A 170 2.32 -6.51 2.67
CA VAL A 170 1.52 -6.24 1.48
C VAL A 170 0.20 -6.98 1.63
N ALA A 171 -0.90 -6.25 1.54
CA ALA A 171 -2.25 -6.76 1.73
C ALA A 171 -3.11 -6.45 0.52
N TYR A 172 -3.84 -7.45 0.03
CA TYR A 172 -4.89 -7.32 -0.97
C TYR A 172 -6.25 -7.42 -0.31
N GLU A 173 -7.18 -6.58 -0.74
CA GLU A 173 -8.53 -6.52 -0.19
C GLU A 173 -9.55 -6.22 -1.28
N ALA A 174 -10.68 -6.92 -1.21
CA ALA A 174 -11.82 -6.68 -2.07
C ALA A 174 -13.13 -7.16 -1.44
N PRO A 175 -14.30 -6.67 -1.89
CA PRO A 175 -15.59 -7.26 -1.53
C PRO A 175 -15.60 -8.77 -1.79
N THR A 176 -16.20 -9.52 -0.85
CA THR A 176 -16.25 -10.99 -0.87
C THR A 176 -16.91 -11.51 -2.14
N ILE A 177 -17.93 -10.81 -2.62
CA ILE A 177 -18.69 -11.19 -3.81
C ILE A 177 -17.93 -10.77 -5.06
N TYR A 178 -17.47 -11.73 -5.86
CA TYR A 178 -16.84 -11.57 -7.17
C TYR A 178 -15.44 -10.93 -7.16
N PHE A 179 -15.28 -9.73 -6.58
CA PHE A 179 -14.06 -8.92 -6.75
C PHE A 179 -12.83 -9.52 -6.08
N PHE A 180 -12.99 -10.22 -4.95
CA PHE A 180 -11.86 -10.84 -4.27
C PHE A 180 -11.21 -11.92 -5.14
N ASP A 181 -12.00 -12.86 -5.63
CA ASP A 181 -11.48 -13.99 -6.41
C ASP A 181 -10.99 -13.56 -7.79
N LYS A 182 -11.56 -12.49 -8.37
CA LYS A 182 -11.21 -11.94 -9.67
C LYS A 182 -9.71 -11.62 -9.79
N ASP A 183 -9.14 -10.93 -8.81
CA ASP A 183 -7.76 -10.43 -8.88
C ASP A 183 -6.81 -11.07 -7.86
N LEU A 184 -7.27 -12.06 -7.08
CA LEU A 184 -6.46 -12.76 -6.09
C LEU A 184 -5.21 -13.42 -6.73
N GLY A 185 -5.36 -14.02 -7.92
CA GLY A 185 -4.25 -14.62 -8.66
C GLY A 185 -3.18 -13.60 -9.03
N ALA A 186 -3.59 -12.42 -9.51
CA ALA A 186 -2.67 -11.34 -9.83
C ALA A 186 -1.97 -10.79 -8.58
N PHE A 187 -2.69 -10.66 -7.46
CA PHE A 187 -2.07 -10.29 -6.19
C PHE A 187 -1.02 -11.31 -5.75
N ARG A 188 -1.31 -12.59 -5.82
CA ARG A 188 -0.36 -13.66 -5.43
C ARG A 188 0.90 -13.64 -6.28
N THR A 189 0.78 -13.42 -7.59
CA THR A 189 1.91 -13.22 -8.49
C THR A 189 2.75 -12.00 -8.08
N LEU A 190 2.09 -10.89 -7.81
CA LEU A 190 2.72 -9.66 -7.32
C LEU A 190 3.44 -9.88 -6.00
N ALA A 191 2.80 -10.53 -5.03
CA ALA A 191 3.35 -10.84 -3.71
C ALA A 191 4.57 -11.77 -3.78
N ALA A 192 4.54 -12.78 -4.65
CA ALA A 192 5.68 -13.68 -4.89
C ALA A 192 6.88 -12.98 -5.54
N SER A 193 6.67 -11.86 -6.23
CA SER A 193 7.71 -11.09 -6.90
C SER A 193 8.45 -10.08 -6.02
N LEU A 194 8.02 -9.89 -4.76
CA LEU A 194 8.56 -8.89 -3.85
C LEU A 194 10.04 -9.11 -3.55
N LYS A 195 10.84 -8.04 -3.65
CA LYS A 195 12.28 -8.03 -3.34
C LYS A 195 12.66 -6.78 -2.53
N LEU A 196 13.62 -6.98 -1.62
CA LEU A 196 14.26 -5.95 -0.79
C LEU A 196 15.74 -5.81 -1.15
#